data_c0c3733e5a5520286ce23a97d0fd21e2
#
_entry.id   c0c3733e5a5520286ce23a97d0fd21e2
#
_cell.length_a   1.000
_cell.length_b   1.000
_cell.length_c   1.000
_cell.angle_alpha   90.00
_cell.angle_beta   90.00
_cell.angle_gamma   90.00
#
_symmetry.space_group_name_H-M   'P 1'
#
loop_
_entity.id
_entity.type
_entity.pdbx_description
1 polymer ?
#
loop_
_entity_poly.entity_id
_entity_poly.type
_entity_poly.pdbx_seq_one_letter_code
_entity_poly.pdbx_strand_id
1 'polypeptide(L)'
;WDTGNCPKQHENSMANAKQVLDVQVSKGITAAQGNEHLRNRSEEAEKYAMSKGNYDPTRKHLNFEIVPGGKVRPIDTSRNIPERIADILGRRGIKDPNEGLVEPKYRTVVNIIFGGSRKRMHELAFGTQKVDFEKGADNTRIKRKSDIERWAKDVYAFVCGRYGEQNIAAFIVHLDELNPHVHCTLLPIKDGRFAYKEIFAGKDKFEYSARMKQLHTDFFAEVNTKWGMERGRSVAETGARHRTTEEYRRMLSEECTTIEQQIGR
;
A
#
# COMPACT_ATOMS: atom_id res chain seq x y z
N TRP A 1 16.26 50.00 -30.98
CA TRP A 1 15.61 48.74 -31.40
C TRP A 1 15.80 47.74 -30.28
N ASP A 2 14.78 47.69 -29.47
CA ASP A 2 14.71 46.95 -28.22
C ASP A 2 14.30 45.51 -28.54
N THR A 3 15.18 44.56 -28.28
CA THR A 3 14.86 43.13 -28.41
C THR A 3 14.55 42.59 -27.02
N GLY A 4 13.26 42.49 -26.75
CA GLY A 4 12.70 41.97 -25.50
C GLY A 4 13.25 40.59 -25.15
N ASN A 5 13.87 40.55 -23.98
CA ASN A 5 14.33 39.31 -23.34
C ASN A 5 13.12 38.65 -22.67
N CYS A 6 12.52 37.67 -23.36
CA CYS A 6 11.48 36.84 -22.79
C CYS A 6 12.11 35.90 -21.73
N PRO A 7 11.70 35.96 -20.47
CA PRO A 7 12.24 35.05 -19.48
C PRO A 7 11.78 33.61 -19.82
N LYS A 8 12.76 32.74 -20.10
CA LYS A 8 12.52 31.30 -20.20
C LYS A 8 11.89 30.83 -18.90
N GLN A 9 10.62 30.53 -18.95
CA GLN A 9 9.96 29.80 -17.90
C GLN A 9 10.72 28.47 -17.71
N HIS A 10 11.36 28.30 -16.55
CA HIS A 10 11.84 27.03 -16.10
C HIS A 10 10.60 26.12 -15.92
N GLU A 11 10.24 25.41 -16.96
CA GLU A 11 9.44 24.20 -16.82
C GLU A 11 10.25 23.22 -15.95
N ASN A 12 9.98 23.33 -14.65
CA ASN A 12 10.37 22.30 -13.71
C ASN A 12 9.63 21.04 -14.13
N SER A 13 10.29 20.16 -14.91
CA SER A 13 9.73 18.87 -15.28
C SER A 13 9.49 18.11 -13.96
N MET A 14 8.29 18.21 -13.45
CA MET A 14 7.83 17.36 -12.38
C MET A 14 7.91 15.95 -12.93
N ALA A 15 8.90 15.18 -12.49
CA ALA A 15 8.94 13.75 -12.76
C ALA A 15 7.57 13.21 -12.34
N ASN A 16 6.79 12.75 -13.32
CA ASN A 16 5.40 12.36 -13.13
C ASN A 16 5.31 11.32 -12.02
N ALA A 17 4.58 11.63 -10.97
CA ALA A 17 4.41 10.75 -9.84
C ALA A 17 3.72 9.45 -10.28
N LYS A 18 4.31 8.29 -10.01
CA LYS A 18 3.75 7.00 -10.39
C LYS A 18 2.90 6.43 -9.26
N GLN A 19 1.78 5.81 -9.60
CA GLN A 19 1.01 5.01 -8.64
C GLN A 19 1.71 3.69 -8.32
N VAL A 20 1.42 3.15 -7.15
CA VAL A 20 1.79 1.80 -6.72
C VAL A 20 0.52 1.03 -6.40
N LEU A 21 0.41 -0.17 -6.94
CA LEU A 21 -0.61 -1.16 -6.61
C LEU A 21 0.09 -2.52 -6.63
N ASP A 22 0.06 -3.24 -5.50
CA ASP A 22 0.62 -4.57 -5.38
C ASP A 22 -0.41 -5.52 -4.79
N VAL A 23 -0.61 -6.68 -5.43
CA VAL A 23 -1.62 -7.66 -5.05
C VAL A 23 -0.92 -8.94 -4.60
N GLN A 24 -0.97 -9.20 -3.32
CA GLN A 24 -0.40 -10.39 -2.69
C GLN A 24 -1.50 -11.33 -2.24
N VAL A 25 -1.39 -12.59 -2.61
CA VAL A 25 -2.41 -13.59 -2.33
C VAL A 25 -1.88 -14.65 -1.39
N SER A 26 -2.65 -14.96 -0.37
CA SER A 26 -2.27 -15.94 0.65
C SER A 26 -3.43 -16.91 0.97
N LYS A 27 -3.08 -18.00 1.64
CA LYS A 27 -4.03 -19.01 2.12
C LYS A 27 -4.61 -18.66 3.50
N GLY A 28 -4.35 -17.48 3.98
CA GLY A 28 -4.73 -16.92 5.27
C GLY A 28 -3.80 -15.79 5.66
N ILE A 29 -4.01 -15.19 6.81
CA ILE A 29 -3.12 -14.21 7.43
C ILE A 29 -2.84 -14.65 8.87
N THR A 30 -1.57 -14.64 9.27
CA THR A 30 -1.19 -14.98 10.64
C THR A 30 -1.46 -13.83 11.59
N ALA A 31 -1.58 -14.12 12.90
CA ALA A 31 -1.70 -13.09 13.93
C ALA A 31 -0.51 -12.13 13.90
N ALA A 32 0.70 -12.64 13.66
CA ALA A 32 1.91 -11.82 13.56
C ALA A 32 1.85 -10.83 12.39
N GLN A 33 1.42 -11.28 11.20
CA GLN A 33 1.21 -10.40 10.04
C GLN A 33 0.09 -9.38 10.30
N GLY A 34 -1.01 -9.81 10.93
CA GLY A 34 -2.10 -8.91 11.30
C GLY A 34 -1.65 -7.86 12.30
N ASN A 35 -0.87 -8.23 13.31
CA ASN A 35 -0.31 -7.32 14.30
C ASN A 35 0.67 -6.31 13.67
N GLU A 36 1.42 -6.73 12.65
CA GLU A 36 2.28 -5.82 11.88
C GLU A 36 1.45 -4.72 11.18
N HIS A 37 0.37 -5.11 10.50
CA HIS A 37 -0.53 -4.15 9.86
C HIS A 37 -1.21 -3.24 10.90
N LEU A 38 -1.62 -3.77 12.04
CA LEU A 38 -2.29 -3.00 13.11
C LEU A 38 -1.31 -2.20 13.98
N ARG A 39 0.00 -2.34 13.77
CA ARG A 39 1.04 -1.78 14.66
C ARG A 39 0.89 -2.24 16.11
N ASN A 40 0.36 -3.44 16.33
CA ASN A 40 0.21 -4.08 17.62
C ASN A 40 1.34 -5.09 17.84
N ARG A 41 2.57 -4.57 17.94
CA ARG A 41 3.80 -5.35 18.04
C ARG A 41 4.19 -5.58 19.49
N SER A 42 4.90 -6.71 19.78
CA SER A 42 5.66 -6.85 21.03
C SER A 42 6.85 -5.89 21.05
N GLU A 43 7.45 -5.69 22.21
CA GLU A 43 8.65 -4.83 22.33
C GLU A 43 9.79 -5.32 21.44
N GLU A 44 9.99 -6.63 21.32
CA GLU A 44 11.03 -7.21 20.47
C GLU A 44 10.74 -6.96 18.99
N ALA A 45 9.49 -7.14 18.56
CA ALA A 45 9.06 -6.87 17.20
C ALA A 45 9.18 -5.38 16.84
N GLU A 46 8.89 -4.49 17.79
CA GLU A 46 9.05 -3.05 17.63
C GLU A 46 10.54 -2.68 17.46
N LYS A 47 11.42 -3.19 18.33
CA LYS A 47 12.87 -3.01 18.22
C LYS A 47 13.40 -3.52 16.89
N TYR A 48 12.91 -4.68 16.42
CA TYR A 48 13.28 -5.23 15.13
C TYR A 48 12.82 -4.35 13.99
N ALA A 49 11.57 -3.86 14.00
CA ALA A 49 11.06 -2.94 12.98
C ALA A 49 11.88 -1.64 12.90
N MET A 50 12.23 -1.06 14.06
CA MET A 50 13.09 0.12 14.15
C MET A 50 14.49 -0.14 13.58
N SER A 51 15.05 -1.34 13.79
CA SER A 51 16.38 -1.69 13.29
C SER A 51 16.47 -1.73 11.76
N LYS A 52 15.33 -1.96 11.07
CA LYS A 52 15.25 -1.96 9.61
C LYS A 52 15.34 -0.57 8.98
N GLY A 53 15.16 0.50 9.76
CA GLY A 53 15.35 1.89 9.32
C GLY A 53 14.28 2.44 8.37
N ASN A 54 13.15 1.75 8.20
CA ASN A 54 12.02 2.22 7.38
C ASN A 54 10.78 2.59 8.20
N TYR A 55 10.84 2.45 9.51
CA TYR A 55 9.77 2.70 10.45
C TYR A 55 10.14 3.81 11.43
N ASP A 56 9.23 4.74 11.65
CA ASP A 56 9.36 5.87 12.58
C ASP A 56 8.26 5.81 13.64
N PRO A 57 8.58 5.35 14.86
CA PRO A 57 7.61 5.21 15.94
C PRO A 57 7.01 6.56 16.37
N THR A 58 7.70 7.68 16.13
CA THR A 58 7.21 9.02 16.51
C THR A 58 6.03 9.47 15.68
N ARG A 59 5.81 8.86 14.50
CA ARG A 59 4.67 9.10 13.62
C ARG A 59 3.57 8.03 13.71
N LYS A 60 3.72 7.00 14.53
CA LYS A 60 2.74 5.91 14.69
C LYS A 60 1.32 6.42 14.95
N HIS A 61 1.19 7.51 15.71
CA HIS A 61 -0.10 8.14 16.05
C HIS A 61 -0.83 8.75 14.85
N LEU A 62 -0.15 8.96 13.71
CA LEU A 62 -0.74 9.47 12.48
C LEU A 62 -1.45 8.41 11.65
N ASN A 63 -1.14 7.12 11.90
CA ASN A 63 -1.78 6.01 11.22
C ASN A 63 -3.28 5.99 11.52
N PHE A 64 -4.05 5.45 10.58
CA PHE A 64 -5.49 5.35 10.75
C PHE A 64 -6.06 4.16 9.99
N GLU A 65 -7.29 3.78 10.30
CA GLU A 65 -8.05 2.82 9.51
C GLU A 65 -9.32 3.44 8.95
N ILE A 66 -9.78 2.89 7.83
CA ILE A 66 -11.11 3.18 7.28
C ILE A 66 -11.99 1.97 7.51
N VAL A 67 -13.15 2.21 8.11
CA VAL A 67 -14.12 1.17 8.46
C VAL A 67 -15.41 1.34 7.65
N PRO A 68 -16.34 0.37 7.68
CA PRO A 68 -17.58 0.42 6.93
C PRO A 68 -18.29 1.77 6.98
N GLY A 69 -18.78 2.20 5.82
CA GLY A 69 -19.31 3.55 5.60
C GLY A 69 -18.24 4.61 5.34
N GLY A 70 -16.99 4.22 5.07
CA GLY A 70 -15.90 5.15 4.74
C GLY A 70 -15.45 6.02 5.92
N LYS A 71 -15.71 5.59 7.15
CA LYS A 71 -15.36 6.36 8.37
C LYS A 71 -13.90 6.17 8.74
N VAL A 72 -13.20 7.30 8.90
CA VAL A 72 -11.81 7.33 9.40
C VAL A 72 -11.81 7.27 10.92
N ARG A 73 -10.97 6.39 11.49
CA ARG A 73 -10.74 6.32 12.94
C ARG A 73 -9.28 5.91 13.26
N PRO A 74 -8.81 6.06 14.49
CA PRO A 74 -7.57 5.44 14.94
C PRO A 74 -7.63 3.92 14.73
N ILE A 75 -6.47 3.29 14.49
CA ILE A 75 -6.40 1.83 14.31
C ILE A 75 -6.91 1.14 15.57
N ASP A 76 -7.89 0.27 15.42
CA ASP A 76 -8.40 -0.58 16.50
C ASP A 76 -7.51 -1.83 16.64
N THR A 77 -6.77 -1.91 17.72
CA THR A 77 -5.88 -3.03 18.05
C THR A 77 -6.53 -4.07 18.96
N SER A 78 -7.79 -3.87 19.36
CA SER A 78 -8.51 -4.77 20.29
C SER A 78 -8.79 -6.15 19.69
N ARG A 79 -8.88 -6.22 18.36
CA ARG A 79 -9.05 -7.47 17.60
C ARG A 79 -8.05 -7.54 16.45
N ASN A 80 -7.33 -8.64 16.37
CA ASN A 80 -6.39 -8.87 15.28
C ASN A 80 -7.13 -9.18 13.95
N ILE A 81 -6.41 -9.15 12.83
CA ILE A 81 -7.04 -9.35 11.51
C ILE A 81 -7.64 -10.75 11.35
N PRO A 82 -7.01 -11.87 11.78
CA PRO A 82 -7.67 -13.18 11.79
C PRO A 82 -9.00 -13.20 12.53
N GLU A 83 -9.11 -12.57 13.69
CA GLU A 83 -10.36 -12.47 14.45
C GLU A 83 -11.42 -11.65 13.70
N ARG A 84 -11.04 -10.55 13.06
CA ARG A 84 -11.94 -9.77 12.20
C ARG A 84 -12.47 -10.60 11.04
N ILE A 85 -11.62 -11.44 10.42
CA ILE A 85 -12.01 -12.38 9.36
C ILE A 85 -13.00 -13.40 9.87
N ALA A 86 -12.69 -14.07 11.00
CA ALA A 86 -13.59 -15.06 11.60
C ALA A 86 -14.97 -14.47 11.91
N ASP A 87 -15.02 -13.25 12.43
CA ASP A 87 -16.26 -12.51 12.72
C ASP A 87 -17.07 -12.20 11.42
N ILE A 88 -16.40 -11.77 10.35
CA ILE A 88 -17.05 -11.54 9.05
C ILE A 88 -17.66 -12.82 8.50
N LEU A 89 -16.90 -13.92 8.53
CA LEU A 89 -17.36 -15.21 8.02
C LEU A 89 -18.52 -15.76 8.87
N GLY A 90 -18.39 -15.71 10.21
CA GLY A 90 -19.41 -16.16 11.14
C GLY A 90 -20.74 -15.42 10.98
N ARG A 91 -20.71 -14.08 10.92
CA ARG A 91 -21.93 -13.27 10.70
C ARG A 91 -22.63 -13.55 9.37
N ARG A 92 -21.89 -13.99 8.38
CA ARG A 92 -22.39 -14.29 7.02
C ARG A 92 -22.67 -15.76 6.77
N GLY A 93 -22.40 -16.65 7.74
CA GLY A 93 -22.55 -18.09 7.58
C GLY A 93 -21.65 -18.68 6.50
N ILE A 94 -20.48 -18.07 6.24
CA ILE A 94 -19.54 -18.50 5.22
C ILE A 94 -18.47 -19.37 5.88
N LYS A 95 -18.32 -20.60 5.38
CA LYS A 95 -17.28 -21.53 5.87
C LYS A 95 -15.93 -21.17 5.27
N ASP A 96 -14.89 -21.16 6.11
CA ASP A 96 -13.50 -21.10 5.63
C ASP A 96 -13.13 -22.46 4.99
N PRO A 97 -12.76 -22.51 3.71
CA PRO A 97 -12.39 -23.76 3.06
C PRO A 97 -11.08 -24.37 3.57
N ASN A 98 -10.31 -23.63 4.37
CA ASN A 98 -9.09 -24.10 5.02
C ASN A 98 -9.33 -24.60 6.45
N GLU A 99 -10.54 -24.42 6.99
CA GLU A 99 -10.86 -24.87 8.35
C GLU A 99 -10.70 -26.38 8.49
N GLY A 100 -9.96 -26.79 9.52
CA GLY A 100 -9.68 -28.21 9.81
C GLY A 100 -8.63 -28.86 8.90
N LEU A 101 -8.04 -28.14 7.95
CA LEU A 101 -6.92 -28.65 7.15
C LEU A 101 -5.60 -28.49 7.92
N VAL A 102 -4.79 -29.55 7.92
CA VAL A 102 -3.42 -29.52 8.48
C VAL A 102 -2.59 -28.49 7.73
N GLU A 103 -2.70 -28.45 6.41
CA GLU A 103 -2.08 -27.45 5.57
C GLU A 103 -3.14 -26.69 4.75
N PRO A 104 -3.22 -25.36 4.87
CA PRO A 104 -4.12 -24.57 4.06
C PRO A 104 -3.87 -24.76 2.55
N LYS A 105 -4.93 -24.98 1.77
CA LYS A 105 -4.86 -25.19 0.32
C LYS A 105 -5.42 -24.03 -0.47
N TYR A 106 -6.48 -23.42 0.04
CA TYR A 106 -7.26 -22.42 -0.69
C TYR A 106 -6.77 -21.01 -0.40
N ARG A 107 -6.78 -20.15 -1.40
CA ARG A 107 -6.43 -18.72 -1.28
C ARG A 107 -7.63 -17.96 -0.75
N THR A 108 -7.59 -17.62 0.52
CA THR A 108 -8.69 -17.00 1.26
C THR A 108 -8.46 -15.54 1.62
N VAL A 109 -7.23 -15.04 1.44
CA VAL A 109 -6.89 -13.64 1.71
C VAL A 109 -6.15 -13.04 0.53
N VAL A 110 -6.52 -11.81 0.19
CA VAL A 110 -5.83 -10.95 -0.78
C VAL A 110 -5.41 -9.68 -0.05
N ASN A 111 -4.11 -9.48 0.09
CA ASN A 111 -3.57 -8.24 0.61
C ASN A 111 -3.20 -7.33 -0.56
N ILE A 112 -3.76 -6.13 -0.58
CA ILE A 112 -3.49 -5.15 -1.63
C ILE A 112 -2.80 -3.95 -1.00
N ILE A 113 -1.65 -3.57 -1.55
CA ILE A 113 -0.96 -2.34 -1.17
C ILE A 113 -1.27 -1.28 -2.21
N PHE A 114 -1.76 -0.14 -1.75
CA PHE A 114 -1.98 1.04 -2.57
C PHE A 114 -1.07 2.18 -2.12
N GLY A 115 -0.49 2.88 -3.08
CA GLY A 115 0.42 3.98 -2.80
C GLY A 115 0.82 4.73 -4.07
N GLY A 116 1.95 5.40 -3.97
CA GLY A 116 2.55 6.13 -5.08
C GLY A 116 4.01 6.48 -4.83
N SER A 117 4.59 7.28 -5.72
CA SER A 117 5.94 7.79 -5.53
C SER A 117 6.06 8.53 -4.20
N ARG A 118 7.20 8.35 -3.51
CA ARG A 118 7.44 8.88 -2.16
C ARG A 118 7.09 10.38 -2.08
N LYS A 119 7.60 11.18 -2.99
CA LYS A 119 7.36 12.63 -3.00
C LYS A 119 5.85 12.94 -2.95
N ARG A 120 5.07 12.32 -3.85
CA ARG A 120 3.63 12.57 -3.92
C ARG A 120 2.88 12.08 -2.69
N MET A 121 3.21 10.91 -2.20
CA MET A 121 2.58 10.37 -0.99
C MET A 121 2.89 11.23 0.24
N HIS A 122 4.12 11.77 0.35
CA HIS A 122 4.48 12.73 1.39
C HIS A 122 3.72 14.05 1.28
N GLU A 123 3.58 14.59 0.07
CA GLU A 123 2.77 15.81 -0.17
C GLU A 123 1.32 15.61 0.30
N LEU A 124 0.72 14.46 -0.02
CA LEU A 124 -0.64 14.13 0.42
C LEU A 124 -0.73 13.93 1.93
N ALA A 125 0.25 13.25 2.53
CA ALA A 125 0.24 12.90 3.94
C ALA A 125 0.60 14.09 4.85
N PHE A 126 1.58 14.89 4.46
CA PHE A 126 2.21 15.88 5.35
C PHE A 126 2.27 17.30 4.75
N GLY A 127 1.95 17.47 3.46
CA GLY A 127 2.03 18.76 2.77
C GLY A 127 3.47 19.25 2.66
N THR A 128 3.70 20.47 3.10
CA THR A 128 5.04 21.10 3.10
C THR A 128 5.84 20.85 4.37
N GLN A 129 5.31 20.06 5.32
CA GLN A 129 6.02 19.70 6.54
C GLN A 129 7.24 18.84 6.21
N LYS A 130 8.39 19.19 6.78
CA LYS A 130 9.63 18.42 6.59
C LYS A 130 9.66 17.28 7.59
N VAL A 131 9.57 16.05 7.08
CA VAL A 131 9.79 14.83 7.85
C VAL A 131 11.28 14.55 7.84
N ASP A 132 11.85 14.37 9.01
CA ASP A 132 13.24 13.95 9.17
C ASP A 132 13.32 12.42 9.15
N PHE A 133 14.16 11.87 8.26
CA PHE A 133 14.34 10.44 8.08
C PHE A 133 15.62 9.90 8.71
N GLU A 134 16.36 10.73 9.43
CA GLU A 134 17.52 10.27 10.17
C GLU A 134 17.11 9.31 11.29
N LYS A 135 17.99 8.37 11.58
CA LYS A 135 17.72 7.39 12.63
C LYS A 135 17.61 8.08 13.99
N GLY A 136 16.44 7.91 14.64
CA GLY A 136 16.16 8.50 15.95
C GLY A 136 15.62 9.93 15.89
N ALA A 137 15.32 10.46 14.70
CA ALA A 137 14.69 11.75 14.55
C ALA A 137 13.32 11.79 15.25
N ASP A 138 13.00 12.96 15.81
CA ASP A 138 11.70 13.23 16.45
C ASP A 138 10.76 13.95 15.48
N ASN A 139 9.79 13.22 14.96
CA ASN A 139 8.72 13.71 14.09
C ASN A 139 7.38 13.86 14.82
N THR A 140 7.32 13.90 16.13
CA THR A 140 6.07 13.97 16.91
C THR A 140 5.23 15.24 16.59
N ARG A 141 5.85 16.29 16.07
CA ARG A 141 5.18 17.55 15.69
C ARG A 141 4.52 17.48 14.30
N ILE A 142 4.84 16.48 13.50
CA ILE A 142 4.25 16.29 12.18
C ILE A 142 2.76 16.01 12.34
N LYS A 143 1.95 16.63 11.50
CA LYS A 143 0.50 16.47 11.50
C LYS A 143 0.04 15.88 10.18
N ARG A 144 -0.90 14.94 10.25
CA ARG A 144 -1.57 14.39 9.08
C ARG A 144 -2.42 15.45 8.38
N LYS A 145 -2.33 15.53 7.06
CA LYS A 145 -3.16 16.38 6.22
C LYS A 145 -4.45 15.66 5.82
N SER A 146 -5.50 16.43 5.56
CA SER A 146 -6.79 15.89 5.09
C SER A 146 -6.68 15.24 3.70
N ASP A 147 -5.67 15.58 2.90
CA ASP A 147 -5.51 15.09 1.54
C ASP A 147 -5.24 13.58 1.52
N ILE A 148 -4.42 13.07 2.44
CA ILE A 148 -4.18 11.62 2.52
C ILE A 148 -5.43 10.86 2.97
N GLU A 149 -6.26 11.45 3.84
CA GLU A 149 -7.53 10.84 4.22
C GLU A 149 -8.52 10.81 3.06
N ARG A 150 -8.61 11.90 2.29
CA ARG A 150 -9.46 11.96 1.09
C ARG A 150 -9.01 10.98 0.02
N TRP A 151 -7.70 10.92 -0.25
CA TRP A 151 -7.14 9.93 -1.18
C TRP A 151 -7.43 8.49 -0.70
N ALA A 152 -7.20 8.20 0.56
CA ALA A 152 -7.47 6.87 1.12
C ALA A 152 -8.96 6.49 1.07
N LYS A 153 -9.89 7.46 1.25
CA LYS A 153 -11.33 7.25 1.06
C LYS A 153 -11.70 6.94 -0.39
N ASP A 154 -11.04 7.58 -1.36
CA ASP A 154 -11.25 7.27 -2.77
C ASP A 154 -10.75 5.87 -3.11
N VAL A 155 -9.58 5.46 -2.56
CA VAL A 155 -9.09 4.08 -2.68
C VAL A 155 -10.06 3.09 -2.02
N TYR A 156 -10.58 3.42 -0.84
CA TYR A 156 -11.58 2.59 -0.15
C TYR A 156 -12.85 2.42 -0.99
N ALA A 157 -13.38 3.51 -1.53
CA ALA A 157 -14.55 3.47 -2.40
C ALA A 157 -14.31 2.64 -3.67
N PHE A 158 -13.11 2.73 -4.27
CA PHE A 158 -12.69 1.91 -5.40
C PHE A 158 -12.70 0.41 -5.07
N VAL A 159 -12.18 0.03 -3.89
CA VAL A 159 -12.20 -1.36 -3.43
C VAL A 159 -13.62 -1.83 -3.13
N CYS A 160 -14.43 -1.00 -2.45
CA CYS A 160 -15.84 -1.30 -2.15
C CYS A 160 -16.65 -1.54 -3.41
N GLY A 161 -16.49 -0.70 -4.43
CA GLY A 161 -17.22 -0.82 -5.70
C GLY A 161 -16.91 -2.10 -6.46
N ARG A 162 -15.68 -2.60 -6.35
CA ARG A 162 -15.23 -3.81 -7.07
C ARG A 162 -15.47 -5.10 -6.34
N TYR A 163 -15.27 -5.08 -5.04
CA TYR A 163 -15.20 -6.34 -4.27
C TYR A 163 -16.27 -6.42 -3.18
N GLY A 164 -16.99 -5.33 -2.93
CA GLY A 164 -17.96 -5.22 -1.86
C GLY A 164 -17.32 -4.89 -0.51
N GLU A 165 -17.87 -3.88 0.17
CA GLU A 165 -17.41 -3.39 1.47
C GLU A 165 -17.35 -4.50 2.52
N GLN A 166 -18.34 -5.40 2.50
CA GLN A 166 -18.45 -6.53 3.43
C GLN A 166 -17.34 -7.56 3.30
N ASN A 167 -16.50 -7.47 2.28
CA ASN A 167 -15.36 -8.35 2.05
C ASN A 167 -14.04 -7.75 2.56
N ILE A 168 -14.04 -6.52 3.05
CA ILE A 168 -12.84 -5.83 3.56
C ILE A 168 -12.70 -6.17 5.06
N ALA A 169 -11.66 -6.94 5.41
CA ALA A 169 -11.35 -7.29 6.80
C ALA A 169 -10.56 -6.20 7.52
N ALA A 170 -9.70 -5.49 6.80
CA ALA A 170 -8.94 -4.35 7.30
C ALA A 170 -8.55 -3.41 6.17
N PHE A 171 -8.58 -2.11 6.43
CA PHE A 171 -8.10 -1.08 5.50
C PHE A 171 -7.30 -0.06 6.32
N ILE A 172 -5.99 -0.26 6.35
CA ILE A 172 -5.07 0.46 7.24
C ILE A 172 -4.19 1.39 6.43
N VAL A 173 -4.03 2.61 6.89
CA VAL A 173 -3.15 3.60 6.26
C VAL A 173 -1.96 3.85 7.17
N HIS A 174 -0.78 3.51 6.66
CA HIS A 174 0.49 3.70 7.35
C HIS A 174 1.14 5.01 6.91
N LEU A 175 1.43 5.86 7.89
CA LEU A 175 2.13 7.13 7.74
C LEU A 175 3.46 7.15 8.50
N ASP A 176 3.77 6.07 9.18
CA ASP A 176 4.93 5.87 10.02
C ASP A 176 6.10 5.16 9.32
N GLU A 177 5.96 4.89 8.03
CA GLU A 177 7.05 4.34 7.20
C GLU A 177 7.65 5.39 6.27
N LEU A 178 8.73 5.01 5.56
CA LEU A 178 9.40 5.89 4.60
C LEU A 178 8.48 6.34 3.45
N ASN A 179 7.49 5.52 3.09
CA ASN A 179 6.52 5.86 2.07
C ASN A 179 5.11 5.61 2.59
N PRO A 180 4.26 6.63 2.74
CA PRO A 180 2.86 6.46 3.12
C PRO A 180 2.13 5.53 2.14
N HIS A 181 1.34 4.59 2.66
CA HIS A 181 0.61 3.61 1.85
C HIS A 181 -0.57 3.01 2.59
N VAL A 182 -1.42 2.31 1.84
CA VAL A 182 -2.56 1.55 2.36
C VAL A 182 -2.26 0.07 2.32
N HIS A 183 -2.60 -0.64 3.39
CA HIS A 183 -2.79 -2.09 3.43
C HIS A 183 -4.29 -2.41 3.44
N CYS A 184 -4.78 -3.06 2.41
CA CYS A 184 -6.14 -3.57 2.34
C CYS A 184 -6.11 -5.10 2.44
N THR A 185 -6.69 -5.66 3.50
CA THR A 185 -6.90 -7.10 3.63
C THR A 185 -8.31 -7.43 3.17
N LEU A 186 -8.40 -8.12 2.05
CA LEU A 186 -9.64 -8.44 1.35
C LEU A 186 -9.90 -9.94 1.35
N LEU A 187 -11.16 -10.33 1.55
CA LEU A 187 -11.64 -11.70 1.37
C LEU A 187 -12.20 -11.84 -0.05
N PRO A 188 -11.67 -12.74 -0.89
CA PRO A 188 -12.18 -12.94 -2.25
C PRO A 188 -13.47 -13.76 -2.24
N ILE A 189 -14.55 -13.16 -1.71
CA ILE A 189 -15.87 -13.79 -1.55
C ILE A 189 -16.82 -13.26 -2.61
N LYS A 190 -17.50 -14.18 -3.30
CA LYS A 190 -18.57 -13.92 -4.25
C LYS A 190 -19.68 -14.94 -4.05
N ASP A 191 -20.93 -14.50 -4.08
CA ASP A 191 -22.11 -15.37 -3.96
C ASP A 191 -22.04 -16.29 -2.72
N GLY A 192 -21.62 -15.72 -1.56
CA GLY A 192 -21.53 -16.44 -0.28
C GLY A 192 -20.41 -17.47 -0.16
N ARG A 193 -19.43 -17.52 -1.06
CA ARG A 193 -18.32 -18.46 -1.04
C ARG A 193 -17.00 -17.84 -1.46
N PHE A 194 -15.89 -18.43 -1.05
CA PHE A 194 -14.56 -18.04 -1.54
C PHE A 194 -14.44 -18.34 -3.04
N ALA A 195 -14.11 -17.32 -3.82
CA ALA A 195 -14.11 -17.37 -5.29
C ALA A 195 -12.86 -16.69 -5.89
N TYR A 196 -11.68 -16.90 -5.29
CA TYR A 196 -10.44 -16.28 -5.72
C TYR A 196 -10.17 -16.42 -7.22
N LYS A 197 -10.38 -17.62 -7.78
CA LYS A 197 -10.17 -17.84 -9.22
C LYS A 197 -11.07 -16.96 -10.08
N GLU A 198 -12.33 -16.82 -9.70
CA GLU A 198 -13.31 -16.03 -10.46
C GLU A 198 -13.01 -14.53 -10.39
N ILE A 199 -12.56 -14.05 -9.22
CA ILE A 199 -12.35 -12.62 -8.98
C ILE A 199 -10.98 -12.16 -9.49
N PHE A 200 -9.92 -12.92 -9.22
CA PHE A 200 -8.54 -12.49 -9.46
C PHE A 200 -7.80 -13.34 -10.49
N ALA A 201 -7.76 -14.66 -10.33
CA ALA A 201 -6.83 -15.50 -11.08
C ALA A 201 -7.23 -15.74 -12.54
N GLY A 202 -8.55 -15.87 -12.82
CA GLY A 202 -9.00 -16.32 -14.11
C GLY A 202 -8.67 -17.79 -14.40
N LYS A 203 -8.70 -18.18 -15.66
CA LYS A 203 -8.49 -19.56 -16.13
C LYS A 203 -7.01 -19.95 -16.16
N ASP A 204 -6.15 -18.96 -16.51
CA ASP A 204 -4.73 -19.15 -16.73
C ASP A 204 -3.90 -17.89 -16.40
N LYS A 205 -2.58 -18.00 -16.59
CA LYS A 205 -1.65 -16.88 -16.35
C LYS A 205 -1.87 -15.67 -17.25
N PHE A 206 -2.43 -15.86 -18.43
CA PHE A 206 -2.67 -14.75 -19.38
C PHE A 206 -3.89 -13.96 -18.94
N GLU A 207 -4.96 -14.64 -18.55
CA GLU A 207 -6.14 -13.99 -17.98
C GLU A 207 -5.80 -13.28 -16.67
N TYR A 208 -5.02 -13.91 -15.79
CA TYR A 208 -4.50 -13.25 -14.58
C TYR A 208 -3.74 -11.97 -14.91
N SER A 209 -2.80 -12.04 -15.84
CA SER A 209 -2.02 -10.88 -16.27
C SER A 209 -2.90 -9.76 -16.84
N ALA A 210 -3.89 -10.11 -17.66
CA ALA A 210 -4.84 -9.16 -18.22
C ALA A 210 -5.66 -8.47 -17.13
N ARG A 211 -6.17 -9.24 -16.15
CA ARG A 211 -6.93 -8.70 -15.00
C ARG A 211 -6.10 -7.77 -14.14
N MET A 212 -4.84 -8.12 -13.87
CA MET A 212 -3.94 -7.26 -13.10
C MET A 212 -3.62 -5.96 -13.85
N LYS A 213 -3.36 -6.04 -15.16
CA LYS A 213 -3.16 -4.85 -16.01
C LYS A 213 -4.40 -3.95 -16.00
N GLN A 214 -5.59 -4.54 -16.09
CA GLN A 214 -6.85 -3.80 -16.06
C GLN A 214 -7.05 -3.15 -14.68
N LEU A 215 -6.80 -3.87 -13.59
CA LEU A 215 -6.89 -3.32 -12.24
C LEU A 215 -5.99 -2.08 -12.03
N HIS A 216 -4.76 -2.13 -12.53
CA HIS A 216 -3.86 -0.97 -12.53
C HIS A 216 -4.40 0.20 -13.36
N THR A 217 -5.00 -0.08 -14.52
CA THR A 217 -5.58 0.94 -15.40
C THR A 217 -6.79 1.60 -14.75
N ASP A 218 -7.65 0.80 -14.15
CA ASP A 218 -8.85 1.28 -13.48
C ASP A 218 -8.50 2.09 -12.22
N PHE A 219 -7.53 1.63 -11.44
CA PHE A 219 -7.03 2.37 -10.29
C PHE A 219 -6.49 3.75 -10.66
N PHE A 220 -5.78 3.82 -11.79
CA PHE A 220 -5.35 5.09 -12.35
C PHE A 220 -6.54 5.96 -12.74
N ALA A 221 -7.45 5.43 -13.56
CA ALA A 221 -8.54 6.20 -14.14
C ALA A 221 -9.56 6.67 -13.09
N GLU A 222 -9.94 5.79 -12.16
CA GLU A 222 -11.00 6.06 -11.19
C GLU A 222 -10.50 6.81 -9.93
N VAL A 223 -9.22 6.64 -9.57
CA VAL A 223 -8.65 7.22 -8.35
C VAL A 223 -7.54 8.22 -8.67
N ASN A 224 -6.45 7.76 -9.24
CA ASN A 224 -5.18 8.50 -9.18
C ASN A 224 -5.04 9.63 -10.19
N THR A 225 -5.84 9.67 -11.24
CA THR A 225 -5.86 10.80 -12.20
C THR A 225 -6.09 12.12 -11.46
N LYS A 226 -7.08 12.20 -10.57
CA LYS A 226 -7.39 13.41 -9.81
C LYS A 226 -6.37 13.73 -8.70
N TRP A 227 -5.54 12.76 -8.35
CA TRP A 227 -4.49 12.93 -7.35
C TRP A 227 -3.11 13.19 -7.96
N GLY A 228 -3.04 13.42 -9.28
CA GLY A 228 -1.80 13.75 -9.98
C GLY A 228 -0.78 12.62 -9.99
N MET A 229 -1.25 11.38 -10.01
CA MET A 229 -0.40 10.20 -10.16
C MET A 229 -0.70 9.50 -11.47
N GLU A 230 0.34 9.03 -12.16
CA GLU A 230 0.25 8.28 -13.39
C GLU A 230 0.28 6.77 -13.16
N ARG A 231 -0.30 6.02 -14.08
CA ARG A 231 -0.32 4.57 -14.05
C ARG A 231 1.10 3.93 -14.01
N GLY A 232 2.06 4.58 -14.62
CA GLY A 232 3.37 4.00 -14.90
C GLY A 232 3.35 3.15 -16.18
N ARG A 233 4.55 2.78 -16.62
CA ARG A 233 4.76 1.93 -17.80
C ARG A 233 4.64 0.45 -17.43
N SER A 234 4.23 -0.38 -18.38
CA SER A 234 4.11 -1.82 -18.15
C SER A 234 5.49 -2.49 -18.06
N VAL A 235 5.54 -3.66 -17.44
CA VAL A 235 6.76 -4.49 -17.41
C VAL A 235 7.25 -4.83 -18.81
N ALA A 236 6.33 -5.01 -19.77
CA ALA A 236 6.68 -5.28 -21.15
C ALA A 236 7.44 -4.10 -21.82
N GLU A 237 7.12 -2.86 -21.41
CA GLU A 237 7.76 -1.65 -21.93
C GLU A 237 9.09 -1.35 -21.21
N THR A 238 9.21 -1.71 -19.95
CA THR A 238 10.35 -1.33 -19.12
C THR A 238 11.38 -2.45 -18.94
N GLY A 239 11.01 -3.70 -19.25
CA GLY A 239 11.81 -4.88 -18.93
C GLY A 239 11.99 -5.11 -17.41
N ALA A 240 11.33 -4.31 -16.56
CA ALA A 240 11.47 -4.40 -15.13
C ALA A 240 10.94 -5.75 -14.62
N ARG A 241 11.71 -6.41 -13.77
CA ARG A 241 11.27 -7.60 -13.03
C ARG A 241 10.82 -7.20 -11.63
N HIS A 242 9.88 -7.96 -11.08
CA HIS A 242 9.57 -7.85 -9.66
C HIS A 242 10.82 -8.17 -8.85
N ARG A 243 11.22 -7.24 -7.98
CA ARG A 243 12.34 -7.40 -7.04
C ARG A 243 11.80 -7.34 -5.63
N THR A 244 12.36 -8.14 -4.75
CA THR A 244 12.09 -8.00 -3.32
C THR A 244 12.65 -6.67 -2.82
N THR A 245 12.15 -6.17 -1.70
CA THR A 245 12.68 -4.95 -1.07
C THR A 245 14.18 -5.08 -0.77
N GLU A 246 14.63 -6.28 -0.44
CA GLU A 246 16.01 -6.58 -0.13
C GLU A 246 16.92 -6.56 -1.38
N GLU A 247 16.46 -7.14 -2.49
CA GLU A 247 17.14 -7.04 -3.78
C GLU A 247 17.23 -5.60 -4.27
N TYR A 248 16.15 -4.83 -4.10
CA TYR A 248 16.13 -3.42 -4.50
C TYR A 248 17.10 -2.57 -3.69
N ARG A 249 17.18 -2.78 -2.36
CA ARG A 249 18.12 -2.08 -1.47
C ARG A 249 19.57 -2.41 -1.83
N ARG A 250 19.86 -3.69 -2.08
CA ARG A 250 21.20 -4.12 -2.49
C ARG A 250 21.64 -3.44 -3.79
N MET A 251 20.76 -3.43 -4.78
CA MET A 251 21.03 -2.75 -6.05
C MET A 251 21.31 -1.25 -5.87
N LEU A 252 20.50 -0.55 -5.07
CA LEU A 252 20.72 0.87 -4.78
C LEU A 252 22.06 1.10 -4.08
N SER A 253 22.43 0.24 -3.14
CA SER A 253 23.73 0.33 -2.46
C SER A 253 24.89 0.15 -3.44
N GLU A 254 24.80 -0.81 -4.36
CA GLU A 254 25.80 -1.05 -5.40
C GLU A 254 25.90 0.15 -6.36
N GLU A 255 24.76 0.73 -6.77
CA GLU A 255 24.74 1.93 -7.61
C GLU A 255 25.36 3.13 -6.91
N CYS A 256 25.02 3.37 -5.61
CA CYS A 256 25.62 4.44 -4.82
C CYS A 256 27.15 4.29 -4.73
N THR A 257 27.64 3.08 -4.42
CA THR A 257 29.08 2.81 -4.35
C THR A 257 29.77 3.07 -5.69
N THR A 258 29.12 2.70 -6.79
CA THR A 258 29.68 2.94 -8.14
C THR A 258 29.75 4.44 -8.45
N ILE A 259 28.74 5.20 -8.10
CA ILE A 259 28.71 6.67 -8.29
C ILE A 259 29.78 7.33 -7.41
N GLU A 260 29.90 6.94 -6.15
CA GLU A 260 30.95 7.44 -5.24
C GLU A 260 32.37 7.20 -5.78
N GLN A 261 32.62 6.02 -6.35
CA GLN A 261 33.88 5.69 -7.00
C GLN A 261 34.14 6.53 -8.26
N GLN A 262 33.10 6.92 -9.00
CA GLN A 262 33.22 7.78 -10.18
C GLN A 262 33.46 9.24 -9.82
N ILE A 263 32.89 9.72 -8.71
CA ILE A 263 33.06 11.10 -8.21
C ILE A 263 34.43 11.27 -7.53
N GLY A 264 34.94 10.20 -6.91
CA GLY A 264 36.25 10.21 -6.20
C GLY A 264 37.45 10.02 -7.11
N ARG A 265 37.27 9.94 -8.43
CA ARG A 265 38.30 9.96 -9.46
C ARG A 265 38.35 11.32 -10.15
#